data_51b5676a92caf06af8a631010be39e84
#
_entry.id   51b5676a92caf06af8a631010be39e84
#
_cell.length_a   1.000
_cell.length_b   1.000
_cell.length_c   1.000
_cell.angle_alpha   90.00
_cell.angle_beta   90.00
_cell.angle_gamma   90.00
#
_symmetry.space_group_name_H-M   'P 1'
#
loop_
_entity.id
_entity.type
_entity.pdbx_description
1 polymer ?
#
loop_
_entity_poly.entity_id
_entity_poly.type
_entity_poly.pdbx_seq_one_letter_code
_entity_poly.pdbx_strand_id
1 'polypeptide(L)'
;MRIIGVIIIIGMVIGAVSTIDYNMFIDLPSMLLVVGGSLGYVLAKGKSSNFIKNFGDGSVYMGWIGLMIGIVMIGNHHVNTENMWSAFSVAFLPIFYGYFIKLITTGL
;
A
#
# COMPACT_ATOMS: atom_id res chain seq x y z
N MET A 1 13.97 -15.77 -14.08
CA MET A 1 14.52 -14.48 -13.60
C MET A 1 13.49 -13.62 -12.90
N ARG A 2 12.26 -13.56 -13.41
CA ARG A 2 11.21 -12.77 -12.76
C ARG A 2 10.91 -13.24 -11.34
N ILE A 3 10.79 -14.55 -11.14
CA ILE A 3 10.47 -15.11 -9.83
C ILE A 3 11.59 -14.81 -8.84
N ILE A 4 12.83 -14.92 -9.28
CA ILE A 4 13.99 -14.62 -8.43
C ILE A 4 13.96 -13.16 -8.01
N GLY A 5 13.66 -12.25 -8.93
CA GLY A 5 13.53 -10.82 -8.62
C GLY A 5 12.45 -10.54 -7.58
N VAL A 6 11.28 -11.17 -7.75
CA VAL A 6 10.18 -11.00 -6.80
C VAL A 6 10.58 -11.52 -5.41
N ILE A 7 11.24 -12.68 -5.34
CA ILE A 7 11.68 -13.24 -4.07
C ILE A 7 12.66 -12.29 -3.38
N ILE A 8 13.60 -11.71 -4.13
CA ILE A 8 14.55 -10.74 -3.58
C ILE A 8 13.82 -9.53 -3.01
N ILE A 9 12.86 -8.98 -3.75
CA ILE A 9 12.10 -7.81 -3.29
C ILE A 9 11.36 -8.14 -1.99
N ILE A 10 10.64 -9.24 -1.96
CA ILE A 10 9.89 -9.66 -0.78
C ILE A 10 10.83 -9.85 0.40
N GLY A 11 11.94 -10.53 0.19
CA GLY A 11 12.92 -10.79 1.25
C GLY A 11 13.50 -9.51 1.82
N MET A 12 13.86 -8.55 0.97
CA MET A 12 14.42 -7.28 1.42
C MET A 12 13.41 -6.48 2.25
N VAL A 13 12.16 -6.42 1.78
CA VAL A 13 11.12 -5.66 2.48
C VAL A 13 10.79 -6.30 3.83
N ILE A 14 10.58 -7.62 3.85
CA ILE A 14 10.27 -8.33 5.09
C ILE A 14 11.43 -8.24 6.07
N GLY A 15 12.66 -8.36 5.58
CA GLY A 15 13.84 -8.22 6.43
C GLY A 15 13.93 -6.85 7.07
N ALA A 16 13.70 -5.78 6.29
CA ALA A 16 13.73 -4.42 6.80
C ALA A 16 12.63 -4.18 7.83
N VAL A 17 11.41 -4.66 7.55
CA VAL A 17 10.27 -4.49 8.46
C VAL A 17 10.49 -5.24 9.77
N SER A 18 11.02 -6.47 9.70
CA SER A 18 11.17 -7.29 10.90
C SER A 18 12.27 -6.80 11.83
N THR A 19 13.23 -6.00 11.35
CA THR A 19 14.26 -5.43 12.23
C THR A 19 13.74 -4.30 13.10
N ILE A 20 12.60 -3.72 12.74
CA ILE A 20 11.97 -2.65 13.52
C ILE A 20 10.89 -3.27 14.39
N ASP A 21 9.70 -3.34 13.89
CA ASP A 21 8.56 -3.99 14.54
C ASP A 21 7.50 -4.18 13.46
N TYR A 22 7.31 -5.41 13.02
CA TYR A 22 6.39 -5.67 11.91
C TYR A 22 4.95 -5.28 12.24
N ASN A 23 4.57 -5.24 13.51
CA ASN A 23 3.23 -4.79 13.91
C ASN A 23 2.94 -3.35 13.56
N MET A 24 3.97 -2.51 13.44
CA MET A 24 3.82 -1.12 13.04
C MET A 24 3.37 -0.99 11.59
N PHE A 25 3.59 -2.01 10.78
CA PHE A 25 3.29 -2.01 9.35
C PHE A 25 1.99 -2.73 9.01
N ILE A 26 1.28 -3.24 10.02
CA ILE A 26 0.03 -3.95 9.81
C ILE A 26 -1.13 -3.03 10.19
N ASP A 27 -1.94 -2.66 9.20
CA ASP A 27 -3.12 -1.82 9.40
C ASP A 27 -4.22 -2.36 8.49
N LEU A 28 -5.15 -3.09 9.08
CA LEU A 28 -6.19 -3.77 8.31
C LEU A 28 -7.05 -2.81 7.48
N PRO A 29 -7.53 -1.67 8.00
CA PRO A 29 -8.29 -0.73 7.17
C PRO A 29 -7.53 -0.25 5.94
N SER A 30 -6.23 0.05 6.07
CA SER A 30 -5.40 0.46 4.95
C SER A 30 -5.21 -0.66 3.94
N MET A 31 -5.00 -1.88 4.41
CA MET A 31 -4.88 -3.04 3.53
C MET A 31 -6.16 -3.27 2.75
N LEU A 32 -7.31 -3.18 3.41
CA LEU A 32 -8.60 -3.33 2.74
C LEU A 32 -8.83 -2.25 1.69
N LEU A 33 -8.48 -1.01 2.00
CA LEU A 33 -8.61 0.08 1.05
C LEU A 33 -7.78 -0.18 -0.21
N VAL A 34 -6.52 -0.55 -0.03
CA VAL A 34 -5.61 -0.76 -1.16
C VAL A 34 -6.05 -1.97 -1.99
N VAL A 35 -6.31 -3.10 -1.34
CA VAL A 35 -6.69 -4.32 -2.06
C VAL A 35 -8.07 -4.17 -2.70
N GLY A 36 -9.05 -3.67 -1.95
CA GLY A 36 -10.40 -3.48 -2.49
C GLY A 36 -10.44 -2.48 -3.63
N GLY A 37 -9.74 -1.37 -3.48
CA GLY A 37 -9.66 -0.37 -4.54
C GLY A 37 -8.92 -0.89 -5.76
N SER A 38 -7.90 -1.73 -5.57
CA SER A 38 -7.18 -2.35 -6.68
C SER A 38 -8.08 -3.26 -7.50
N LEU A 39 -8.92 -4.05 -6.83
CA LEU A 39 -9.89 -4.88 -7.51
C LEU A 39 -10.88 -4.02 -8.30
N GLY A 40 -11.34 -2.92 -7.71
CA GLY A 40 -12.21 -1.97 -8.40
C GLY A 40 -11.53 -1.39 -9.64
N TYR A 41 -10.26 -1.05 -9.54
CA TYR A 41 -9.50 -0.54 -10.68
C TYR A 41 -9.42 -1.57 -11.81
N VAL A 42 -9.16 -2.83 -11.47
CA VAL A 42 -9.12 -3.91 -12.46
C VAL A 42 -10.46 -4.02 -13.19
N LEU A 43 -11.55 -3.98 -12.43
CA LEU A 43 -12.89 -4.06 -13.03
C LEU A 43 -13.18 -2.86 -13.94
N ALA A 44 -12.74 -1.69 -13.53
CA ALA A 44 -12.94 -0.46 -14.31
C ALA A 44 -12.16 -0.48 -15.63
N LYS A 45 -11.01 -1.14 -15.64
CA LYS A 45 -10.19 -1.25 -16.85
C LYS A 45 -10.80 -2.19 -17.89
N GLY A 46 -11.60 -3.15 -17.47
CA GLY A 46 -12.27 -4.06 -18.39
C GLY A 46 -11.52 -5.35 -18.62
N LYS A 47 -12.16 -6.25 -19.34
CA LYS A 47 -11.70 -7.63 -19.52
C LYS A 47 -10.47 -7.78 -20.40
N SER A 48 -10.21 -6.85 -21.30
CA SER A 48 -9.09 -6.94 -22.24
C SER A 48 -7.75 -6.62 -21.62
N SER A 49 -7.75 -6.11 -20.39
CA SER A 49 -6.54 -5.67 -19.70
C SER A 49 -5.91 -6.77 -18.87
N ASN A 50 -4.59 -6.69 -18.70
CA ASN A 50 -3.85 -7.63 -17.87
C ASN A 50 -4.22 -7.44 -16.41
N PHE A 51 -4.79 -8.47 -15.78
CA PHE A 51 -5.25 -8.42 -14.40
C PHE A 51 -4.10 -8.08 -13.43
N ILE A 52 -2.98 -8.77 -13.55
CA ILE A 52 -1.87 -8.62 -12.61
C ILE A 52 -1.28 -7.22 -12.68
N LYS A 53 -1.04 -6.73 -13.89
CA LYS A 53 -0.52 -5.38 -14.07
C LYS A 53 -1.49 -4.34 -13.53
N ASN A 54 -2.77 -4.49 -13.83
CA ASN A 54 -3.78 -3.53 -13.39
C ASN A 54 -3.97 -3.55 -11.89
N PHE A 55 -3.88 -4.72 -11.27
CA PHE A 55 -3.95 -4.82 -9.82
C PHE A 55 -2.80 -4.05 -9.17
N GLY A 56 -1.58 -4.20 -9.70
CA GLY A 56 -0.43 -3.46 -9.20
C GLY A 56 -0.59 -1.95 -9.36
N ASP A 57 -1.01 -1.52 -10.54
CA ASP A 57 -1.22 -0.09 -10.81
C ASP A 57 -2.29 0.49 -9.91
N GLY A 58 -3.40 -0.24 -9.73
CA GLY A 58 -4.48 0.17 -8.85
C GLY A 58 -4.03 0.28 -7.40
N SER A 59 -3.14 -0.62 -6.97
CA SER A 59 -2.61 -0.58 -5.61
C SER A 59 -1.84 0.71 -5.34
N VAL A 60 -1.05 1.17 -6.31
CA VAL A 60 -0.31 2.42 -6.18
C VAL A 60 -1.28 3.61 -6.12
N TYR A 61 -2.28 3.65 -7.00
CA TYR A 61 -3.25 4.74 -7.00
C TYR A 61 -4.03 4.78 -5.69
N MET A 62 -4.48 3.63 -5.21
CA MET A 62 -5.21 3.57 -3.93
C MET A 62 -4.32 3.92 -2.75
N GLY A 63 -3.03 3.60 -2.84
CA GLY A 63 -2.08 4.01 -1.81
C GLY A 63 -2.01 5.53 -1.67
N TRP A 64 -1.92 6.23 -2.80
CA TRP A 64 -1.90 7.70 -2.78
C TRP A 64 -3.22 8.28 -2.27
N ILE A 65 -4.34 7.70 -2.69
CA ILE A 65 -5.66 8.15 -2.20
C ILE A 65 -5.77 7.93 -0.69
N GLY A 66 -5.28 6.79 -0.20
CA GLY A 66 -5.27 6.53 1.24
C GLY A 66 -4.46 7.55 2.02
N LEU A 67 -3.29 7.93 1.50
CA LEU A 67 -2.49 8.97 2.12
C LEU A 67 -3.25 10.30 2.18
N MET A 68 -3.88 10.68 1.07
CA MET A 68 -4.64 11.93 1.02
C MET A 68 -5.79 11.91 2.01
N ILE A 69 -6.52 10.81 2.11
CA ILE A 69 -7.59 10.66 3.08
C ILE A 69 -7.05 10.81 4.50
N GLY A 70 -5.93 10.16 4.80
CA GLY A 70 -5.32 10.21 6.12
C GLY A 70 -4.90 11.62 6.50
N ILE A 71 -4.29 12.35 5.56
CA ILE A 71 -3.84 13.72 5.81
C ILE A 71 -5.04 14.65 6.06
N VAL A 72 -6.10 14.48 5.28
CA VAL A 72 -7.32 15.28 5.46
C VAL A 72 -7.91 15.02 6.86
N MET A 73 -7.96 13.77 7.29
CA MET A 73 -8.48 13.43 8.60
C MET A 73 -7.64 14.05 9.72
N ILE A 74 -6.31 14.01 9.60
CA ILE A 74 -5.42 14.60 10.59
C ILE A 74 -5.68 16.11 10.69
N GLY A 75 -5.81 16.78 9.55
CA GLY A 75 -6.05 18.22 9.53
C GLY A 75 -7.40 18.62 10.14
N ASN A 76 -8.43 17.80 9.93
CA ASN A 76 -9.78 18.11 10.41
C ASN A 76 -10.00 17.78 11.87
N HIS A 77 -9.31 16.80 12.41
CA HIS A 77 -9.56 16.33 13.78
C HIS A 77 -8.68 16.99 14.83
N HIS A 78 -7.86 17.97 14.46
CA HIS A 78 -7.01 18.71 15.37
C HIS A 78 -6.20 17.79 16.30
N VAL A 79 -5.54 16.79 15.70
CA VAL A 79 -4.71 15.85 16.44
C VAL A 79 -3.59 16.60 17.15
N ASN A 80 -3.37 16.31 18.43
CA ASN A 80 -2.31 16.98 19.17
C ASN A 80 -0.92 16.53 18.68
N THR A 81 0.14 17.28 19.08
CA THR A 81 1.48 17.05 18.57
C THR A 81 1.99 15.64 18.89
N GLU A 82 1.66 15.09 20.04
CA GLU A 82 2.11 13.75 20.44
C GLU A 82 1.52 12.67 19.53
N ASN A 83 0.25 12.81 19.16
CA ASN A 83 -0.44 11.83 18.31
C ASN A 83 -0.23 12.11 16.84
N MET A 84 0.23 13.31 16.47
CA MET A 84 0.37 13.70 15.08
C MET A 84 1.35 12.80 14.32
N TRP A 85 2.51 12.52 14.90
CA TRP A 85 3.50 11.67 14.26
C TRP A 85 3.00 10.25 14.06
N SER A 86 2.31 9.72 15.08
CA SER A 86 1.69 8.41 14.97
C SER A 86 0.64 8.38 13.85
N ALA A 87 -0.19 9.43 13.78
CA ALA A 87 -1.21 9.52 12.75
C ALA A 87 -0.61 9.63 11.35
N PHE A 88 0.46 10.41 11.17
CA PHE A 88 1.15 10.49 9.89
C PHE A 88 1.74 9.13 9.50
N SER A 89 2.31 8.39 10.45
CA SER A 89 2.85 7.06 10.16
C SER A 89 1.79 6.14 9.60
N VAL A 90 0.60 6.13 10.19
CA VAL A 90 -0.50 5.31 9.70
C VAL A 90 -0.98 5.79 8.33
N ALA A 91 -1.00 7.11 8.10
CA ALA A 91 -1.43 7.66 6.81
C ALA A 91 -0.52 7.23 5.66
N PHE A 92 0.76 6.97 5.92
CA PHE A 92 1.70 6.52 4.90
C PHE A 92 1.62 5.03 4.60
N LEU A 93 0.97 4.21 5.45
CA LEU A 93 0.89 2.77 5.23
C LEU A 93 0.23 2.37 3.91
N PRO A 94 -0.86 3.00 3.46
CA PRO A 94 -1.44 2.63 2.16
C PRO A 94 -0.47 2.78 1.00
N ILE A 95 0.38 3.81 1.00
CA ILE A 95 1.41 3.97 -0.02
C ILE A 95 2.41 2.82 0.05
N PHE A 96 2.83 2.45 1.24
CA PHE A 96 3.73 1.33 1.45
C PHE A 96 3.14 0.05 0.83
N TYR A 97 1.89 -0.26 1.17
CA TYR A 97 1.23 -1.45 0.65
C TYR A 97 1.09 -1.38 -0.87
N GLY A 98 0.72 -0.22 -1.40
CA GLY A 98 0.51 -0.04 -2.83
C GLY A 98 1.79 -0.31 -3.63
N TYR A 99 2.88 0.31 -3.24
CA TYR A 99 4.15 0.12 -3.93
C TYR A 99 4.71 -1.28 -3.73
N PHE A 100 4.53 -1.89 -2.56
CA PHE A 100 4.97 -3.25 -2.33
C PHE A 100 4.25 -4.21 -3.28
N ILE A 101 2.93 -4.08 -3.38
CA ILE A 101 2.13 -4.90 -4.31
C ILE A 101 2.57 -4.65 -5.75
N LYS A 102 2.80 -3.39 -6.11
CA LYS A 102 3.24 -3.04 -7.46
C LYS A 102 4.56 -3.72 -7.80
N LEU A 103 5.52 -3.71 -6.88
CA LEU A 103 6.80 -4.35 -7.10
C LEU A 103 6.65 -5.86 -7.30
N ILE A 104 5.79 -6.49 -6.52
CA ILE A 104 5.53 -7.92 -6.65
C ILE A 104 4.89 -8.23 -8.00
N THR A 105 3.87 -7.47 -8.39
CA THR A 105 3.16 -7.71 -9.65
C THR A 105 4.01 -7.44 -10.87
N THR A 106 5.01 -6.58 -10.75
CA THR A 106 5.94 -6.31 -11.85
C THR A 106 6.69 -7.58 -12.27
N GLY A 107 7.00 -8.46 -11.34
CA GLY A 107 7.67 -9.72 -11.63
C GLY A 107 6.75 -10.86 -12.04
N LEU A 108 5.48 -10.68 -11.95
CA LEU A 108 4.50 -11.69 -12.31
C LEU A 108 3.95 -11.43 -13.71
#